data_706a98a5be34aa9bb0ed436939a9f8fa
#
_entry.id   706a98a5be34aa9bb0ed436939a9f8fa
#
_cell.length_a   1.000
_cell.length_b   1.000
_cell.length_c   1.000
_cell.angle_alpha   90.00
_cell.angle_beta   90.00
_cell.angle_gamma   90.00
#
_symmetry.space_group_name_H-M   'P 1'
#
loop_
_entity.id
_entity.type
_entity.pdbx_description
1 polymer ?
#
loop_
_entity_poly.entity_id
_entity_poly.type
_entity_poly.pdbx_seq_one_letter_code
_entity_poly.pdbx_strand_id
1 'polypeptide(L)'
;MINTLHPEWVGKTLAFLNFELPAYEFATYTTTYSAPEMFSLLRDFTMRYPYAPKPQGCFPDGVLTEGYQTYTYSDDFSYYAAGVPSTVNGFLLQKDMEHVHPFYIDYYHTQYDTPDTYNDAVMAFNLRYYGALAIYIDQMPALQLDFTAQYTRLKDALDADIFAQSGADAALYRGVVESLLPPAQ
;
A
#
# COMPACT_ATOMS: atom_id res chain seq x y z
N MET A 1 -14.90 -10.71 -3.35
CA MET A 1 -16.06 -9.87 -2.98
C MET A 1 -16.46 -8.93 -4.12
N ILE A 2 -15.60 -8.05 -4.60
CA ILE A 2 -15.92 -7.08 -5.66
C ILE A 2 -16.45 -7.74 -6.95
N ASN A 3 -15.79 -8.77 -7.45
CA ASN A 3 -16.20 -9.47 -8.68
C ASN A 3 -17.53 -10.24 -8.58
N THR A 4 -18.02 -10.48 -7.37
CA THR A 4 -19.21 -11.31 -7.13
C THR A 4 -20.40 -10.49 -6.66
N LEU A 5 -20.18 -9.56 -5.73
CA LEU A 5 -21.25 -8.77 -5.13
C LEU A 5 -21.46 -7.43 -5.84
N HIS A 6 -20.36 -6.86 -6.36
CA HIS A 6 -20.37 -5.54 -7.02
C HIS A 6 -19.54 -5.54 -8.30
N PRO A 7 -19.86 -6.43 -9.26
CA PRO A 7 -19.10 -6.49 -10.52
C PRO A 7 -19.16 -5.19 -11.32
N GLU A 8 -20.20 -4.37 -11.09
CA GLU A 8 -20.35 -3.05 -11.70
C GLU A 8 -19.33 -2.02 -11.23
N TRP A 9 -18.61 -2.27 -10.15
CA TRP A 9 -17.53 -1.40 -9.67
C TRP A 9 -16.22 -1.59 -10.42
N VAL A 10 -16.02 -2.79 -10.98
CA VAL A 10 -14.83 -3.07 -11.80
C VAL A 10 -14.83 -2.19 -13.04
N GLY A 11 -13.73 -1.50 -13.29
CA GLY A 11 -13.60 -0.54 -14.39
C GLY A 11 -14.27 0.83 -14.16
N LYS A 12 -14.92 1.03 -13.01
CA LYS A 12 -15.49 2.32 -12.62
C LYS A 12 -14.86 2.88 -11.34
N THR A 13 -14.19 2.04 -10.56
CA THR A 13 -13.47 2.44 -9.36
C THR A 13 -12.08 2.92 -9.76
N LEU A 14 -11.77 4.18 -9.46
CA LEU A 14 -10.48 4.78 -9.79
C LEU A 14 -9.35 4.20 -8.93
N ALA A 15 -9.57 4.09 -7.64
CA ALA A 15 -8.62 3.54 -6.69
C ALA A 15 -9.35 3.05 -5.43
N PHE A 16 -8.74 2.12 -4.72
CA PHE A 16 -9.15 1.72 -3.39
C PHE A 16 -8.11 2.19 -2.37
N LEU A 17 -8.54 3.00 -1.42
CA LEU A 17 -7.70 3.50 -0.34
C LEU A 17 -8.05 2.74 0.93
N ASN A 18 -7.27 1.71 1.23
CA ASN A 18 -7.44 0.96 2.46
C ASN A 18 -6.86 1.74 3.64
N PHE A 19 -7.61 1.82 4.71
CA PHE A 19 -7.30 2.65 5.86
C PHE A 19 -7.28 1.80 7.13
N GLU A 20 -6.15 1.13 7.34
CA GLU A 20 -5.97 0.18 8.43
C GLU A 20 -5.34 0.82 9.66
N LEU A 21 -5.78 0.41 10.84
CA LEU A 21 -5.23 0.80 12.14
C LEU A 21 -4.87 2.31 12.22
N PRO A 22 -5.78 3.22 11.86
CA PRO A 22 -5.45 4.62 11.61
C PRO A 22 -5.15 5.41 12.88
N ALA A 23 -5.39 4.83 14.05
CA ALA A 23 -5.31 5.54 15.33
C ALA A 23 -4.45 4.81 16.38
N TYR A 24 -3.56 3.93 15.93
CA TYR A 24 -2.86 3.05 16.85
C TYR A 24 -1.76 3.78 17.64
N GLU A 25 -1.84 3.74 18.97
CA GLU A 25 -0.95 4.45 19.90
C GLU A 25 0.52 4.06 19.76
N PHE A 26 0.78 2.79 19.44
CA PHE A 26 2.14 2.25 19.35
C PHE A 26 2.86 2.58 18.03
N ALA A 27 2.22 3.26 17.11
CA ALA A 27 2.85 3.64 15.85
C ALA A 27 3.96 4.66 16.07
N THR A 28 5.19 4.34 15.65
CA THR A 28 6.33 5.25 15.74
C THR A 28 6.57 6.02 14.44
N TYR A 29 6.20 5.44 13.31
CA TYR A 29 6.14 6.11 12.02
C TYR A 29 5.11 5.43 11.11
N THR A 30 4.69 6.13 10.09
CA THR A 30 3.72 5.62 9.13
C THR A 30 4.32 5.47 7.74
N THR A 31 3.76 4.56 6.96
CA THR A 31 4.08 4.38 5.56
C THR A 31 2.82 4.11 4.77
N THR A 32 2.81 4.48 3.49
CA THR A 32 1.76 4.10 2.58
C THR A 32 2.31 3.10 1.58
N TYR A 33 1.71 1.93 1.52
CA TYR A 33 2.00 0.93 0.51
C TYR A 33 1.00 1.04 -0.64
N SER A 34 1.41 0.64 -1.81
CA SER A 34 0.51 0.65 -2.96
C SER A 34 0.78 -0.49 -3.93
N ALA A 35 -0.17 -0.72 -4.82
CA ALA A 35 0.09 -1.40 -6.07
C ALA A 35 1.23 -0.69 -6.83
N PRO A 36 2.10 -1.43 -7.52
CA PRO A 36 3.30 -0.87 -8.16
C PRO A 36 3.01 0.29 -9.10
N GLU A 37 1.93 0.20 -9.85
CA GLU A 37 1.52 1.24 -10.80
C GLU A 37 1.13 2.58 -10.14
N MET A 38 0.80 2.58 -8.85
CA MET A 38 0.49 3.79 -8.07
C MET A 38 1.69 4.41 -7.36
N PHE A 39 2.82 3.74 -7.34
CA PHE A 39 3.97 4.15 -6.55
C PHE A 39 4.45 5.57 -6.86
N SER A 40 4.63 5.89 -8.13
CA SER A 40 5.07 7.23 -8.55
C SER A 40 4.06 8.32 -8.16
N LEU A 41 2.77 8.03 -8.28
CA LEU A 41 1.69 8.93 -7.86
C LEU A 41 1.75 9.21 -6.35
N LEU A 42 1.89 8.15 -5.54
CA LEU A 42 1.96 8.30 -4.09
C LEU A 42 3.22 9.04 -3.65
N ARG A 43 4.36 8.71 -4.22
CA ARG A 43 5.61 9.41 -3.95
C ARG A 43 5.47 10.90 -4.23
N ASP A 44 4.97 11.27 -5.40
CA ASP A 44 4.81 12.66 -5.82
C ASP A 44 3.80 13.40 -4.94
N PHE A 45 2.71 12.75 -4.54
CA PHE A 45 1.78 13.30 -3.56
C PHE A 45 2.45 13.56 -2.23
N THR A 46 3.12 12.57 -1.67
CA THR A 46 3.74 12.65 -0.34
C THR A 46 4.83 13.72 -0.28
N MET A 47 5.65 13.83 -1.33
CA MET A 47 6.67 14.88 -1.43
C MET A 47 6.09 16.31 -1.47
N ARG A 48 4.87 16.46 -1.96
CA ARG A 48 4.18 17.75 -2.06
C ARG A 48 3.25 18.03 -0.90
N TYR A 49 2.89 17.01 -0.13
CA TYR A 49 1.95 17.16 0.97
C TYR A 49 2.56 18.01 2.09
N PRO A 50 1.93 19.17 2.44
CA PRO A 50 2.51 20.13 3.38
C PRO A 50 2.24 19.72 4.83
N TYR A 51 2.81 18.60 5.26
CA TYR A 51 2.74 18.22 6.68
C TYR A 51 4.00 18.65 7.43
N ALA A 52 3.84 18.89 8.72
CA ALA A 52 4.99 19.15 9.59
C ALA A 52 5.92 17.91 9.59
N PRO A 53 7.23 18.10 9.56
CA PRO A 53 8.20 17.00 9.50
C PRO A 53 8.04 15.96 10.63
N LYS A 54 7.47 16.36 11.74
CA LYS A 54 7.08 15.49 12.86
C LYS A 54 5.74 15.99 13.39
N PRO A 55 4.62 15.34 13.04
CA PRO A 55 3.35 15.67 13.64
C PRO A 55 3.47 15.60 15.16
N GLN A 56 3.14 16.69 15.83
CA GLN A 56 3.26 16.76 17.27
C GLN A 56 2.36 15.71 17.94
N GLY A 57 2.93 14.88 18.80
CA GLY A 57 2.20 13.85 19.54
C GLY A 57 1.95 12.55 18.80
N CYS A 58 2.49 12.38 17.59
CA CYS A 58 2.45 11.10 16.88
C CYS A 58 3.70 10.89 16.02
N PHE A 59 3.97 9.64 15.68
CA PHE A 59 5.08 9.22 14.82
C PHE A 59 6.43 9.85 15.21
N PRO A 60 6.98 9.56 16.38
CA PRO A 60 8.22 10.17 16.87
C PRO A 60 9.42 9.95 15.92
N ASP A 61 9.43 8.84 15.17
CA ASP A 61 10.48 8.52 14.20
C ASP A 61 10.24 9.16 12.82
N GLY A 62 9.12 9.85 12.64
CA GLY A 62 8.78 10.55 11.42
C GLY A 62 7.83 9.79 10.51
N VAL A 63 7.64 10.31 9.31
CA VAL A 63 6.75 9.74 8.30
C VAL A 63 7.59 9.14 7.19
N LEU A 64 7.44 7.85 6.97
CA LEU A 64 7.93 7.16 5.78
C LEU A 64 6.83 7.12 4.74
N THR A 65 7.23 7.20 3.49
CA THR A 65 6.31 7.60 2.46
C THR A 65 5.99 6.53 1.44
N GLU A 66 6.79 5.47 1.34
CA GLU A 66 6.67 4.62 0.17
C GLU A 66 6.97 3.16 0.47
N GLY A 67 6.15 2.29 -0.09
CA GLY A 67 6.41 0.87 -0.15
C GLY A 67 5.74 0.25 -1.37
N TYR A 68 6.45 -0.63 -2.04
CA TYR A 68 5.93 -1.43 -3.15
C TYR A 68 5.22 -2.70 -2.68
N GLN A 69 4.76 -2.78 -1.49
CA GLN A 69 4.29 -4.05 -0.98
C GLN A 69 2.78 -4.17 -1.13
N THR A 70 2.35 -5.09 -1.97
CA THR A 70 0.99 -5.59 -1.95
C THR A 70 0.92 -6.71 -0.93
N TYR A 71 0.10 -6.53 0.10
CA TYR A 71 -0.16 -7.58 1.06
C TYR A 71 -1.31 -8.46 0.56
N THR A 72 -1.07 -9.76 0.48
CA THR A 72 -2.09 -10.73 0.02
C THR A 72 -3.17 -11.03 1.06
N TYR A 73 -3.01 -10.55 2.26
CA TYR A 73 -3.90 -10.77 3.41
C TYR A 73 -4.50 -9.48 3.98
N SER A 74 -4.38 -8.38 3.25
CA SER A 74 -5.04 -7.10 3.55
C SER A 74 -6.26 -6.90 2.66
N ASP A 75 -7.20 -6.08 3.09
CA ASP A 75 -8.49 -5.88 2.41
C ASP A 75 -8.34 -5.26 1.01
N ASP A 76 -7.31 -4.47 0.78
CA ASP A 76 -6.99 -3.88 -0.52
C ASP A 76 -6.64 -4.92 -1.58
N PHE A 77 -6.11 -6.08 -1.18
CA PHE A 77 -5.70 -7.10 -2.14
C PHE A 77 -6.87 -7.62 -2.99
N SER A 78 -8.06 -7.75 -2.43
CA SER A 78 -9.24 -8.19 -3.17
C SER A 78 -9.66 -7.21 -4.29
N TYR A 79 -9.42 -5.92 -4.09
CA TYR A 79 -9.63 -4.88 -5.09
C TYR A 79 -8.53 -4.88 -6.13
N TYR A 80 -7.28 -4.96 -5.67
CA TYR A 80 -6.13 -5.07 -6.56
C TYR A 80 -6.22 -6.29 -7.48
N ALA A 81 -6.56 -7.45 -6.95
CA ALA A 81 -6.78 -8.68 -7.73
C ALA A 81 -7.94 -8.57 -8.74
N ALA A 82 -8.85 -7.62 -8.54
CA ALA A 82 -9.93 -7.30 -9.47
C ALA A 82 -9.54 -6.21 -10.50
N GLY A 83 -8.29 -5.76 -10.51
CA GLY A 83 -7.79 -4.73 -11.40
C GLY A 83 -8.07 -3.29 -10.95
N VAL A 84 -8.40 -3.09 -9.67
CA VAL A 84 -8.55 -1.76 -9.07
C VAL A 84 -7.24 -1.38 -8.39
N PRO A 85 -6.55 -0.30 -8.82
CA PRO A 85 -5.35 0.18 -8.15
C PRO A 85 -5.62 0.45 -6.67
N SER A 86 -4.78 -0.03 -5.79
CA SER A 86 -5.05 0.05 -4.36
C SER A 86 -3.86 0.52 -3.55
N THR A 87 -4.17 1.14 -2.42
CA THR A 87 -3.20 1.54 -1.39
C THR A 87 -3.63 1.01 -0.05
N VAL A 88 -2.68 0.82 0.84
CA VAL A 88 -2.91 0.54 2.25
C VAL A 88 -1.94 1.35 3.08
N ASN A 89 -2.43 1.96 4.15
CA ASN A 89 -1.54 2.54 5.14
C ASN A 89 -0.92 1.43 5.98
N GLY A 90 0.33 1.60 6.31
CA GLY A 90 0.99 0.83 7.34
C GLY A 90 1.51 1.77 8.42
N PHE A 91 1.68 1.25 9.59
CA PHE A 91 2.52 1.87 10.59
C PHE A 91 3.65 0.91 10.91
N LEU A 92 4.79 1.45 11.25
CA LEU A 92 5.91 0.64 11.67
C LEU A 92 6.18 0.92 13.14
N LEU A 93 6.50 -0.14 13.83
CA LEU A 93 6.91 -0.10 15.20
C LEU A 93 8.42 0.01 15.24
N GLN A 94 8.92 0.77 16.18
CA GLN A 94 10.34 0.76 16.48
C GLN A 94 10.78 -0.69 16.70
N LYS A 95 11.89 -1.08 16.10
CA LYS A 95 12.37 -2.47 16.10
C LYS A 95 12.90 -2.96 17.47
N ASP A 96 12.59 -2.25 18.55
CA ASP A 96 12.89 -2.72 19.89
C ASP A 96 11.77 -3.63 20.39
N MET A 97 12.15 -4.60 21.21
CA MET A 97 11.21 -5.58 21.77
C MET A 97 10.22 -4.96 22.77
N GLU A 98 10.54 -3.80 23.30
CA GLU A 98 9.70 -3.10 24.27
C GLU A 98 8.40 -2.59 23.61
N HIS A 99 8.48 -2.11 22.36
CA HIS A 99 7.33 -1.58 21.63
C HIS A 99 6.65 -2.65 20.76
N VAL A 100 7.43 -3.52 20.14
CA VAL A 100 6.90 -4.55 19.23
C VAL A 100 6.15 -5.64 20.00
N HIS A 101 6.67 -6.05 21.14
CA HIS A 101 6.12 -7.16 21.89
C HIS A 101 4.70 -6.89 22.43
N PRO A 102 4.40 -5.76 23.11
CA PRO A 102 3.04 -5.47 23.55
C PRO A 102 2.03 -5.43 22.41
N PHE A 103 2.41 -4.82 21.27
CA PHE A 103 1.52 -4.73 20.14
C PHE A 103 1.06 -6.10 19.63
N TYR A 104 1.99 -6.98 19.29
CA TYR A 104 1.67 -8.26 18.65
C TYR A 104 1.15 -9.32 19.62
N ILE A 105 1.49 -9.24 20.89
CA ILE A 105 1.15 -10.27 21.88
C ILE A 105 -0.09 -9.89 22.67
N ASP A 106 -0.16 -8.63 23.09
CA ASP A 106 -1.18 -8.21 24.04
C ASP A 106 -2.43 -7.63 23.36
N TYR A 107 -2.27 -6.92 22.23
CA TYR A 107 -3.35 -6.13 21.66
C TYR A 107 -3.82 -6.63 20.30
N TYR A 108 -2.94 -6.74 19.32
CA TYR A 108 -3.33 -6.99 17.93
C TYR A 108 -4.12 -8.29 17.76
N HIS A 109 -5.34 -8.17 17.24
CA HIS A 109 -6.30 -9.27 17.08
C HIS A 109 -6.70 -9.96 18.38
N THR A 110 -6.67 -9.26 19.51
CA THR A 110 -7.09 -9.78 20.80
C THR A 110 -8.24 -8.97 21.38
N GLN A 111 -8.86 -9.51 22.44
CA GLN A 111 -9.90 -8.80 23.19
C GLN A 111 -9.39 -7.58 23.96
N TYR A 112 -8.09 -7.40 24.05
CA TYR A 112 -7.44 -6.27 24.75
C TYR A 112 -7.16 -5.10 23.82
N ASP A 113 -7.47 -5.22 22.52
CA ASP A 113 -7.46 -4.10 21.58
C ASP A 113 -8.71 -3.25 21.82
N THR A 114 -8.59 -2.38 22.79
CA THR A 114 -9.66 -1.53 23.34
C THR A 114 -9.39 -0.07 23.01
N PRO A 115 -10.30 0.87 23.29
CA PRO A 115 -10.05 2.30 23.12
C PRO A 115 -8.80 2.85 23.81
N ASP A 116 -8.21 2.10 24.78
CA ASP A 116 -6.97 2.51 25.44
C ASP A 116 -5.75 2.47 24.49
N THR A 117 -5.86 1.77 23.35
CA THR A 117 -4.83 1.77 22.31
C THR A 117 -5.00 2.89 21.27
N TYR A 118 -5.99 3.74 21.45
CA TYR A 118 -6.32 4.83 20.54
C TYR A 118 -5.49 6.08 20.82
N ASN A 119 -4.99 6.69 19.74
CA ASN A 119 -4.23 7.95 19.78
C ASN A 119 -4.83 9.00 18.84
N ASP A 120 -5.35 10.07 19.41
CA ASP A 120 -5.98 11.18 18.68
C ASP A 120 -5.05 11.83 17.64
N ALA A 121 -3.77 11.99 17.96
CA ALA A 121 -2.82 12.66 17.07
C ALA A 121 -2.50 11.78 15.84
N VAL A 122 -2.38 10.47 16.04
CA VAL A 122 -2.20 9.49 14.96
C VAL A 122 -3.43 9.48 14.05
N MET A 123 -4.63 9.41 14.63
CA MET A 123 -5.89 9.47 13.87
C MET A 123 -6.02 10.76 13.07
N ALA A 124 -5.78 11.90 13.73
CA ALA A 124 -5.89 13.20 13.06
C ALA A 124 -4.90 13.36 11.90
N PHE A 125 -3.68 12.83 12.05
CA PHE A 125 -2.70 12.82 10.97
C PHE A 125 -3.21 11.98 9.79
N ASN A 126 -3.59 10.74 10.04
CA ASN A 126 -4.03 9.81 9.01
C ASN A 126 -5.28 10.31 8.27
N LEU A 127 -6.27 10.83 8.98
CA LEU A 127 -7.47 11.43 8.38
C LEU A 127 -7.13 12.58 7.42
N ARG A 128 -6.20 13.45 7.80
CA ARG A 128 -5.77 14.57 6.95
C ARG A 128 -5.00 14.08 5.72
N TYR A 129 -4.06 13.16 5.91
CA TYR A 129 -3.23 12.65 4.83
C TYR A 129 -4.06 11.89 3.80
N TYR A 130 -4.87 10.92 4.24
CA TYR A 130 -5.70 10.11 3.34
C TYR A 130 -6.88 10.89 2.75
N GLY A 131 -7.45 11.81 3.51
CA GLY A 131 -8.45 12.74 2.97
C GLY A 131 -7.89 13.62 1.86
N ALA A 132 -6.68 14.16 2.05
CA ALA A 132 -5.99 14.92 1.01
C ALA A 132 -5.59 14.05 -0.19
N LEU A 133 -5.15 12.82 0.03
CA LEU A 133 -4.86 11.87 -1.05
C LEU A 133 -6.12 11.54 -1.88
N ALA A 134 -7.25 11.30 -1.22
CA ALA A 134 -8.52 11.06 -1.89
C ALA A 134 -8.92 12.24 -2.78
N ILE A 135 -8.83 13.46 -2.25
CA ILE A 135 -9.12 14.69 -3.01
C ILE A 135 -8.13 14.85 -4.18
N TYR A 136 -6.85 14.57 -3.95
CA TYR A 136 -5.83 14.65 -4.98
C TYR A 136 -6.12 13.71 -6.15
N ILE A 137 -6.50 12.47 -5.86
CA ILE A 137 -6.90 11.48 -6.88
C ILE A 137 -8.18 11.91 -7.61
N ASP A 138 -9.19 12.37 -6.86
CA ASP A 138 -10.48 12.80 -7.42
C ASP A 138 -10.35 13.99 -8.38
N GLN A 139 -9.41 14.88 -8.14
CA GLN A 139 -9.15 16.06 -8.97
C GLN A 139 -8.30 15.78 -10.22
N MET A 140 -7.77 14.57 -10.37
CA MET A 140 -7.00 14.22 -11.56
C MET A 140 -7.90 14.06 -12.78
N PRO A 141 -7.57 14.67 -13.93
CA PRO A 141 -8.29 14.43 -15.19
C PRO A 141 -8.22 12.98 -15.66
N ALA A 142 -7.11 12.29 -15.31
CA ALA A 142 -6.90 10.87 -15.50
C ALA A 142 -5.94 10.38 -14.42
N LEU A 143 -6.17 9.19 -13.90
CA LEU A 143 -5.28 8.58 -12.92
C LEU A 143 -3.92 8.27 -13.58
N GLN A 144 -2.87 8.85 -13.03
CA GLN A 144 -1.50 8.69 -13.55
C GLN A 144 -0.89 7.40 -13.00
N LEU A 145 -1.13 6.29 -13.69
CA LEU A 145 -0.58 4.99 -13.37
C LEU A 145 0.69 4.73 -14.18
N ASP A 146 1.72 4.22 -13.50
CA ASP A 146 3.00 3.82 -14.13
C ASP A 146 3.13 2.30 -14.16
N PHE A 147 2.69 1.69 -15.26
CA PHE A 147 2.78 0.24 -15.44
C PHE A 147 4.22 -0.26 -15.69
N THR A 148 5.20 0.63 -15.90
CA THR A 148 6.61 0.22 -16.01
C THR A 148 7.13 -0.36 -14.70
N ALA A 149 6.62 0.12 -13.57
CA ALA A 149 6.92 -0.44 -12.25
C ALA A 149 6.43 -1.90 -12.13
N GLN A 150 5.25 -2.20 -12.64
CA GLN A 150 4.71 -3.56 -12.68
C GLN A 150 5.54 -4.47 -13.59
N TYR A 151 5.89 -3.99 -14.79
CA TYR A 151 6.77 -4.70 -15.69
C TYR A 151 8.11 -5.06 -15.04
N THR A 152 8.76 -4.09 -14.40
CA THR A 152 10.04 -4.28 -13.73
C THR A 152 9.93 -5.36 -12.65
N ARG A 153 8.89 -5.31 -11.82
CA ARG A 153 8.66 -6.34 -10.79
C ARG A 153 8.46 -7.73 -11.37
N LEU A 154 7.67 -7.86 -12.42
CA LEU A 154 7.45 -9.16 -13.08
C LEU A 154 8.74 -9.69 -13.71
N LYS A 155 9.53 -8.81 -14.32
CA LYS A 155 10.83 -9.17 -14.88
C LYS A 155 11.80 -9.65 -13.79
N ASP A 156 11.89 -8.91 -12.68
CA ASP A 156 12.81 -9.20 -11.58
C ASP A 156 12.35 -10.38 -10.72
N ALA A 157 11.08 -10.76 -10.78
CA ALA A 157 10.54 -11.92 -10.10
C ALA A 157 10.95 -13.26 -10.73
N LEU A 158 11.55 -13.23 -11.94
CA LEU A 158 12.01 -14.45 -12.60
C LEU A 158 13.27 -14.98 -11.90
N ASP A 159 13.09 -16.02 -11.10
CA ASP A 159 14.18 -16.82 -10.56
C ASP A 159 14.42 -18.04 -11.47
N ALA A 160 15.56 -18.07 -12.15
CA ALA A 160 15.89 -19.09 -13.12
C ALA A 160 16.00 -20.49 -12.50
N ASP A 161 16.46 -20.58 -11.25
CA ASP A 161 16.63 -21.84 -10.56
C ASP A 161 15.28 -22.42 -10.12
N ILE A 162 14.38 -21.56 -9.61
CA ILE A 162 13.01 -21.95 -9.26
C ILE A 162 12.26 -22.43 -10.51
N PHE A 163 12.36 -21.70 -11.63
CA PHE A 163 11.73 -22.11 -12.88
C PHE A 163 12.27 -23.45 -13.38
N ALA A 164 13.59 -23.66 -13.32
CA ALA A 164 14.20 -24.94 -13.72
C ALA A 164 13.71 -26.11 -12.84
N GLN A 165 13.60 -25.89 -11.53
CA GLN A 165 13.11 -26.91 -10.59
C GLN A 165 11.61 -27.21 -10.73
N SER A 166 10.82 -26.21 -11.05
CA SER A 166 9.37 -26.35 -11.21
C SER A 166 8.95 -26.96 -12.55
N GLY A 167 9.88 -27.06 -13.51
CA GLY A 167 9.57 -27.46 -14.90
C GLY A 167 8.79 -26.40 -15.68
N ALA A 168 8.67 -25.17 -15.16
CA ALA A 168 8.02 -24.08 -15.86
C ALA A 168 8.90 -23.53 -16.98
N ASP A 169 8.27 -23.00 -18.04
CA ASP A 169 8.97 -22.42 -19.18
C ASP A 169 9.36 -20.96 -18.91
N ALA A 170 10.61 -20.76 -18.51
CA ALA A 170 11.16 -19.43 -18.27
C ALA A 170 11.22 -18.55 -19.55
N ALA A 171 11.35 -19.16 -20.75
CA ALA A 171 11.36 -18.41 -21.99
C ALA A 171 9.96 -17.89 -22.32
N LEU A 172 8.94 -18.71 -22.14
CA LEU A 172 7.55 -18.30 -22.27
C LEU A 172 7.21 -17.16 -21.30
N TYR A 173 7.61 -17.30 -20.04
CA TYR A 173 7.39 -16.25 -19.03
C TYR A 173 8.02 -14.91 -19.45
N ARG A 174 9.29 -14.93 -19.86
CA ARG A 174 9.98 -13.73 -20.34
C ARG A 174 9.27 -13.10 -21.54
N GLY A 175 8.89 -13.90 -22.53
CA GLY A 175 8.17 -13.43 -23.71
C GLY A 175 6.83 -12.76 -23.37
N VAL A 176 6.09 -13.32 -22.40
CA VAL A 176 4.84 -12.71 -21.91
C VAL A 176 5.12 -11.39 -21.21
N VAL A 177 6.10 -11.35 -20.31
CA VAL A 177 6.47 -10.12 -19.58
C VAL A 177 6.93 -9.03 -20.55
N GLU A 178 7.78 -9.36 -21.53
CA GLU A 178 8.24 -8.40 -22.55
C GLU A 178 7.11 -7.86 -23.41
N SER A 179 6.06 -8.65 -23.64
CA SER A 179 4.88 -8.21 -24.40
C SER A 179 4.03 -7.16 -23.68
N LEU A 180 4.25 -6.95 -22.38
CA LEU A 180 3.55 -5.92 -21.61
C LEU A 180 4.10 -4.50 -21.89
N LEU A 181 5.29 -4.40 -22.47
CA LEU A 181 5.81 -3.10 -22.88
C LEU A 181 5.16 -2.67 -24.19
N PRO A 182 4.79 -1.39 -24.33
CA PRO A 182 4.39 -0.86 -25.61
C PRO A 182 5.56 -1.02 -26.61
N PRO A 183 5.28 -1.28 -27.89
CA PRO A 183 6.33 -1.32 -28.88
C PRO A 183 7.11 0.00 -28.88
N ALA A 184 8.44 -0.11 -28.98
CA ALA A 184 9.30 1.07 -29.03
C ALA A 184 8.83 1.98 -30.19
N GLN A 185 8.52 3.23 -29.87
CA GLN A 185 8.17 4.24 -30.86
C GLN A 185 9.40 4.76 -31.57
#